data_10eed35d772a198bb5f7e9c013f6a953
#
_entry.id   10eed35d772a198bb5f7e9c013f6a953
#
_cell.length_a   1.000
_cell.length_b   1.000
_cell.length_c   1.000
_cell.angle_alpha   90.00
_cell.angle_beta   90.00
_cell.angle_gamma   90.00
#
_symmetry.space_group_name_H-M   'P 1'
#
loop_
_entity.id
_entity.type
_entity.pdbx_description
1 polymer ?
#
loop_
_entity_poly.entity_id
_entity_poly.type
_entity_poly.pdbx_seq_one_letter_code
_entity_poly.pdbx_strand_id
1 'polypeptide(L)'
;MKIIIHPEFINTASFIKQLPQFFEQEGELLHNGRNKVKRYRVNNKEIVVKRYKRPNIIQRIVYTFFKKSKTERAYLFAGMLREKGFDTPHEVAYIERKKNGLFLDGYFVSLNSTHPPLSELLWKRDFDRRPADELAAYLVELHKKGVLHGDLNLTNILYHTDKEKQYRFTLIDTNRSKFKPI
;
A
#
# COMPACT_ATOMS: atom_id res chain seq x y z
N MET A 1 -9.79 -6.94 -18.49
CA MET A 1 -9.57 -6.56 -17.08
C MET A 1 -8.95 -7.74 -16.38
N LYS A 2 -7.83 -7.55 -15.65
CA LYS A 2 -7.19 -8.55 -14.78
C LYS A 2 -7.55 -8.21 -13.34
N ILE A 3 -8.02 -9.19 -12.58
CA ILE A 3 -8.38 -9.05 -11.15
C ILE A 3 -7.73 -10.21 -10.40
N ILE A 4 -6.98 -9.90 -9.36
CA ILE A 4 -6.46 -10.88 -8.41
C ILE A 4 -6.98 -10.47 -7.02
N ILE A 5 -7.54 -11.43 -6.32
CA ILE A 5 -8.09 -11.27 -4.97
C ILE A 5 -7.35 -12.26 -4.07
N HIS A 6 -6.90 -11.78 -2.92
CA HIS A 6 -6.29 -12.66 -1.91
C HIS A 6 -7.33 -13.68 -1.41
N PRO A 7 -6.98 -14.96 -1.26
CA PRO A 7 -7.93 -16.03 -0.90
C PRO A 7 -8.77 -15.71 0.35
N GLU A 8 -8.18 -15.11 1.37
CA GLU A 8 -8.89 -14.71 2.61
C GLU A 8 -10.00 -13.67 2.39
N PHE A 9 -9.99 -12.99 1.24
CA PHE A 9 -10.95 -11.91 0.93
C PHE A 9 -11.85 -12.25 -0.26
N ILE A 10 -12.00 -13.52 -0.61
CA ILE A 10 -12.81 -13.93 -1.74
C ILE A 10 -14.28 -13.50 -1.61
N ASN A 11 -14.77 -13.34 -0.39
CA ASN A 11 -16.10 -12.82 -0.09
C ASN A 11 -16.30 -11.34 -0.51
N THR A 12 -15.23 -10.61 -0.83
CA THR A 12 -15.31 -9.24 -1.38
C THR A 12 -15.35 -9.20 -2.91
N ALA A 13 -15.36 -10.36 -3.58
CA ALA A 13 -15.20 -10.45 -5.04
C ALA A 13 -16.25 -9.63 -5.82
N SER A 14 -17.50 -9.59 -5.38
CA SER A 14 -18.55 -8.79 -6.03
C SER A 14 -18.20 -7.30 -6.01
N PHE A 15 -17.83 -6.77 -4.86
CA PHE A 15 -17.37 -5.39 -4.70
C PHE A 15 -16.16 -5.09 -5.58
N ILE A 16 -15.12 -5.95 -5.54
CA ILE A 16 -13.88 -5.75 -6.29
C ILE A 16 -14.12 -5.72 -7.81
N LYS A 17 -15.02 -6.58 -8.33
CA LYS A 17 -15.34 -6.62 -9.77
C LYS A 17 -16.03 -5.35 -10.24
N GLN A 18 -16.88 -4.76 -9.41
CA GLN A 18 -17.67 -3.57 -9.73
C GLN A 18 -16.92 -2.26 -9.40
N LEU A 19 -15.90 -2.31 -8.56
CA LEU A 19 -15.15 -1.15 -8.08
C LEU A 19 -14.79 -0.12 -9.18
N PRO A 20 -14.28 -0.50 -10.36
CA PRO A 20 -13.94 0.48 -11.40
C PRO A 20 -15.14 1.27 -11.96
N GLN A 21 -16.37 0.80 -11.75
CA GLN A 21 -17.58 1.45 -12.26
C GLN A 21 -18.02 2.60 -11.33
N PHE A 22 -17.92 2.41 -10.02
CA PHE A 22 -18.40 3.38 -9.04
C PHE A 22 -17.29 4.13 -8.28
N PHE A 23 -16.02 3.82 -8.51
CA PHE A 23 -14.91 4.44 -7.77
C PHE A 23 -14.94 5.97 -7.80
N GLU A 24 -15.39 6.60 -8.88
CA GLU A 24 -15.43 8.07 -8.94
C GLU A 24 -16.56 8.66 -8.08
N GLN A 25 -17.70 7.99 -8.02
CA GLN A 25 -18.92 8.48 -7.37
C GLN A 25 -19.00 8.13 -5.89
N GLU A 26 -18.48 6.95 -5.51
CA GLU A 26 -18.66 6.41 -4.18
C GLU A 26 -17.34 6.37 -3.38
N GLY A 27 -17.49 6.13 -2.07
CA GLY A 27 -16.38 6.00 -1.12
C GLY A 27 -15.92 7.32 -0.51
N GLU A 28 -15.46 7.24 0.71
CA GLU A 28 -14.88 8.37 1.43
C GLU A 28 -13.51 8.73 0.87
N LEU A 29 -13.34 9.98 0.45
CA LEU A 29 -12.09 10.46 -0.11
C LEU A 29 -11.06 10.72 1.00
N LEU A 30 -9.98 9.93 1.04
CA LEU A 30 -8.87 10.14 1.96
C LEU A 30 -7.76 11.01 1.37
N HIS A 31 -7.51 10.90 0.06
CA HIS A 31 -6.48 11.68 -0.63
C HIS A 31 -6.83 11.89 -2.09
N ASN A 32 -6.64 13.12 -2.57
CA ASN A 32 -6.88 13.50 -3.96
C ASN A 32 -5.69 14.27 -4.54
N GLY A 33 -4.57 13.60 -4.71
CA GLY A 33 -3.36 14.16 -5.30
C GLY A 33 -3.02 13.46 -6.62
N ARG A 34 -1.73 13.12 -6.78
CA ARG A 34 -1.25 12.35 -7.94
C ARG A 34 -1.94 10.99 -8.08
N ASN A 35 -2.25 10.36 -6.95
CA ASN A 35 -3.08 9.16 -6.87
C ASN A 35 -4.34 9.54 -6.11
N LYS A 36 -5.43 8.82 -6.36
CA LYS A 36 -6.67 9.00 -5.61
C LYS A 36 -6.83 7.83 -4.64
N VAL A 37 -7.08 8.12 -3.37
CA VAL A 37 -7.24 7.12 -2.32
C VAL A 37 -8.61 7.31 -1.68
N LYS A 38 -9.37 6.24 -1.62
CA LYS A 38 -10.71 6.23 -1.02
C LYS A 38 -10.87 5.06 -0.05
N ARG A 39 -11.70 5.28 0.97
CA ARG A 39 -12.10 4.26 1.94
C ARG A 39 -13.52 3.78 1.67
N TYR A 40 -13.74 2.49 1.88
CA TYR A 40 -15.02 1.82 1.75
C TYR A 40 -15.25 0.89 2.94
N ARG A 41 -16.50 0.62 3.27
CA ARG A 41 -16.87 -0.43 4.21
C ARG A 41 -17.52 -1.59 3.46
N VAL A 42 -16.91 -2.77 3.53
CA VAL A 42 -17.34 -3.98 2.82
C VAL A 42 -17.30 -5.16 3.79
N ASN A 43 -18.43 -5.85 3.97
CA ASN A 43 -18.55 -7.02 4.86
C ASN A 43 -17.96 -6.75 6.28
N ASN A 44 -18.32 -5.61 6.88
CA ASN A 44 -17.84 -5.15 8.19
C ASN A 44 -16.31 -4.89 8.28
N LYS A 45 -15.61 -4.85 7.16
CA LYS A 45 -14.20 -4.48 7.08
C LYS A 45 -14.05 -3.11 6.40
N GLU A 46 -13.13 -2.32 6.91
CA GLU A 46 -12.71 -1.10 6.21
C GLU A 46 -11.61 -1.44 5.21
N ILE A 47 -11.83 -1.06 3.97
CA ILE A 47 -10.88 -1.24 2.87
C ILE A 47 -10.46 0.10 2.31
N VAL A 48 -9.19 0.21 1.98
CA VAL A 48 -8.62 1.37 1.28
C VAL A 48 -8.31 0.98 -0.15
N VAL A 49 -8.76 1.81 -1.07
CA VAL A 49 -8.54 1.64 -2.51
C VAL A 49 -7.66 2.79 -3.01
N LYS A 50 -6.50 2.45 -3.52
CA LYS A 50 -5.58 3.39 -4.16
C LYS A 50 -5.61 3.22 -5.67
N ARG A 51 -6.16 4.22 -6.38
CA ARG A 51 -6.06 4.30 -7.83
C ARG A 51 -4.83 5.10 -8.21
N TYR A 52 -3.92 4.47 -8.95
CA TYR A 52 -2.73 5.14 -9.43
C TYR A 52 -3.03 6.03 -10.64
N LYS A 53 -2.32 7.18 -10.73
CA LYS A 53 -2.38 8.05 -11.90
C LYS A 53 -2.16 7.25 -13.18
N ARG A 54 -2.98 7.51 -14.19
CA ARG A 54 -2.81 6.91 -15.52
C ARG A 54 -1.41 7.18 -16.04
N PRO A 55 -0.70 6.15 -16.47
CA PRO A 55 0.62 6.31 -17.06
C PRO A 55 0.52 6.92 -18.47
N ASN A 56 1.63 7.53 -18.94
CA ASN A 56 1.75 7.96 -20.32
C ASN A 56 1.83 6.74 -21.26
N ILE A 57 1.77 6.99 -22.58
CA ILE A 57 1.70 5.90 -23.57
C ILE A 57 2.92 4.96 -23.52
N ILE A 58 4.11 5.49 -23.31
CA ILE A 58 5.34 4.70 -23.19
C ILE A 58 5.26 3.79 -21.97
N GLN A 59 4.88 4.33 -20.83
CA GLN A 59 4.70 3.54 -19.60
C GLN A 59 3.59 2.50 -19.72
N ARG A 60 2.54 2.76 -20.51
CA ARG A 60 1.49 1.78 -20.79
C ARG A 60 2.03 0.57 -21.55
N ILE A 61 2.89 0.79 -22.55
CA ILE A 61 3.58 -0.29 -23.28
C ILE A 61 4.48 -1.07 -22.31
N VAL A 62 5.29 -0.37 -21.51
CA VAL A 62 6.19 -0.98 -20.53
C VAL A 62 5.44 -1.84 -19.51
N TYR A 63 4.31 -1.36 -18.98
CA TYR A 63 3.50 -2.14 -18.03
C TYR A 63 2.69 -3.26 -18.69
N THR A 64 2.50 -3.20 -20.00
CA THR A 64 1.81 -4.28 -20.71
C THR A 64 2.73 -5.46 -20.99
N PHE A 65 3.98 -5.21 -21.36
CA PHE A 65 4.86 -6.23 -21.91
C PHE A 65 6.14 -6.50 -21.12
N PHE A 66 6.64 -5.53 -20.33
CA PHE A 66 8.00 -5.62 -19.78
C PHE A 66 8.07 -5.56 -18.25
N LYS A 67 7.18 -4.84 -17.58
CA LYS A 67 7.26 -4.63 -16.12
C LYS A 67 5.89 -4.75 -15.47
N LYS A 68 5.89 -5.31 -14.27
CA LYS A 68 4.72 -5.29 -13.39
C LYS A 68 4.25 -3.85 -13.16
N SER A 69 2.94 -3.64 -13.20
CA SER A 69 2.34 -2.33 -12.91
C SER A 69 2.58 -1.92 -11.45
N LYS A 70 2.30 -0.66 -11.12
CA LYS A 70 2.37 -0.19 -9.74
C LYS A 70 1.37 -0.90 -8.83
N THR A 71 0.18 -1.24 -9.35
CA THR A 71 -0.86 -1.97 -8.62
C THR A 71 -0.45 -3.40 -8.31
N GLU A 72 0.06 -4.12 -9.29
CA GLU A 72 0.56 -5.47 -9.10
C GLU A 72 1.73 -5.51 -8.12
N ARG A 73 2.67 -4.54 -8.23
CA ARG A 73 3.79 -4.44 -7.30
C ARG A 73 3.33 -4.13 -5.87
N ALA A 74 2.39 -3.20 -5.69
CA ALA A 74 1.87 -2.89 -4.36
C ALA A 74 1.28 -4.12 -3.69
N TYR A 75 0.50 -4.91 -4.43
CA TYR A 75 -0.08 -6.15 -3.93
C TYR A 75 1.00 -7.18 -3.56
N LEU A 76 1.89 -7.50 -4.49
CA LEU A 76 2.94 -8.52 -4.26
C LEU A 76 3.89 -8.11 -3.14
N PHE A 77 4.28 -6.84 -3.09
CA PHE A 77 5.26 -6.36 -2.11
C PHE A 77 4.67 -6.24 -0.70
N ALA A 78 3.37 -5.99 -0.57
CA ALA A 78 2.69 -6.09 0.72
C ALA A 78 2.75 -7.52 1.26
N GLY A 79 2.43 -8.52 0.46
CA GLY A 79 2.57 -9.93 0.84
C GLY A 79 4.00 -10.31 1.23
N MET A 80 4.99 -9.95 0.40
CA MET A 80 6.40 -10.21 0.69
C MET A 80 6.91 -9.54 1.99
N LEU A 81 6.43 -8.34 2.30
CA LEU A 81 6.75 -7.66 3.57
C LEU A 81 6.21 -8.45 4.75
N ARG A 82 4.95 -8.87 4.69
CA ARG A 82 4.30 -9.66 5.75
C ARG A 82 4.98 -11.02 5.94
N GLU A 83 5.34 -11.71 4.86
CA GLU A 83 6.13 -12.96 4.89
C GLU A 83 7.48 -12.79 5.57
N LYS A 84 8.10 -11.60 5.45
CA LYS A 84 9.36 -11.25 6.15
C LYS A 84 9.13 -10.76 7.59
N GLY A 85 7.88 -10.71 8.07
CA GLY A 85 7.52 -10.33 9.43
C GLY A 85 7.44 -8.82 9.67
N PHE A 86 7.23 -8.01 8.62
CA PHE A 86 7.01 -6.56 8.74
C PHE A 86 5.55 -6.22 8.55
N ASP A 87 5.06 -5.27 9.35
CA ASP A 87 3.69 -4.82 9.27
C ASP A 87 3.47 -3.92 8.05
N THR A 88 2.42 -4.23 7.32
CA THR A 88 1.84 -3.43 6.24
C THR A 88 0.35 -3.76 6.14
N PRO A 89 -0.52 -2.84 5.71
CA PRO A 89 -1.92 -3.17 5.50
C PRO A 89 -2.09 -4.40 4.61
N HIS A 90 -2.91 -5.36 5.07
CA HIS A 90 -3.11 -6.62 4.35
C HIS A 90 -3.66 -6.36 2.96
N GLU A 91 -3.01 -6.89 1.95
CA GLU A 91 -3.43 -6.82 0.56
C GLU A 91 -4.72 -7.62 0.36
N VAL A 92 -5.74 -6.96 -0.17
CA VAL A 92 -7.04 -7.57 -0.48
C VAL A 92 -7.11 -7.98 -1.93
N ALA A 93 -6.77 -7.06 -2.83
CA ALA A 93 -6.85 -7.29 -4.27
C ALA A 93 -6.01 -6.28 -5.07
N TYR A 94 -5.79 -6.61 -6.35
CA TYR A 94 -5.48 -5.60 -7.33
C TYR A 94 -6.27 -5.79 -8.62
N ILE A 95 -6.52 -4.66 -9.31
CA ILE A 95 -7.25 -4.62 -10.57
C ILE A 95 -6.38 -3.90 -11.59
N GLU A 96 -6.29 -4.44 -12.78
CA GLU A 96 -5.68 -3.80 -13.96
C GLU A 96 -6.69 -3.73 -15.10
N ARG A 97 -6.90 -2.54 -15.61
CA ARG A 97 -7.72 -2.33 -16.81
C ARG A 97 -6.83 -2.13 -18.02
N LYS A 98 -7.29 -2.66 -19.15
CA LYS A 98 -6.66 -2.44 -20.46
C LYS A 98 -7.65 -1.74 -21.40
N LYS A 99 -7.11 -0.93 -22.32
CA LYS A 99 -7.84 -0.35 -23.45
C LYS A 99 -7.00 -0.52 -24.72
N ASN A 100 -7.60 -1.09 -25.73
CA ASN A 100 -6.91 -1.44 -26.99
C ASN A 100 -5.64 -2.29 -26.77
N GLY A 101 -5.76 -3.32 -25.90
CA GLY A 101 -4.65 -4.21 -25.58
C GLY A 101 -3.62 -3.67 -24.57
N LEU A 102 -3.52 -2.36 -24.38
CA LEU A 102 -2.53 -1.72 -23.52
C LEU A 102 -3.08 -1.43 -22.11
N PHE A 103 -2.20 -1.50 -21.10
CA PHE A 103 -2.50 -1.09 -19.72
C PHE A 103 -3.10 0.32 -19.71
N LEU A 104 -4.21 0.51 -19.03
CA LEU A 104 -4.91 1.78 -18.92
C LEU A 104 -4.67 2.42 -17.55
N ASP A 105 -5.11 1.75 -16.51
CA ASP A 105 -4.99 2.14 -15.10
C ASP A 105 -5.19 0.92 -14.20
N GLY A 106 -5.03 1.13 -12.89
CA GLY A 106 -5.22 0.04 -11.95
C GLY A 106 -5.49 0.53 -10.53
N TYR A 107 -6.02 -0.39 -9.73
CA TYR A 107 -6.43 -0.19 -8.34
C TYR A 107 -5.72 -1.21 -7.45
N PHE A 108 -5.11 -0.73 -6.40
CA PHE A 108 -4.64 -1.56 -5.30
C PHE A 108 -5.62 -1.43 -4.14
N VAL A 109 -5.98 -2.55 -3.57
CA VAL A 109 -6.95 -2.65 -2.48
C VAL A 109 -6.28 -3.33 -1.29
N SER A 110 -6.33 -2.70 -0.14
CA SER A 110 -5.83 -3.22 1.13
C SER A 110 -6.83 -3.03 2.26
N LEU A 111 -6.64 -3.70 3.38
CA LEU A 111 -7.32 -3.32 4.61
C LEU A 111 -6.91 -1.91 5.03
N ASN A 112 -7.82 -1.21 5.73
CA ASN A 112 -7.48 0.08 6.32
C ASN A 112 -6.56 -0.12 7.54
N SER A 113 -5.58 0.78 7.70
CA SER A 113 -4.86 0.97 8.96
C SER A 113 -5.34 2.27 9.58
N THR A 114 -5.69 2.22 10.86
CA THR A 114 -6.13 3.39 11.62
C THR A 114 -4.98 4.09 12.34
N HIS A 115 -3.77 3.56 12.21
CA HIS A 115 -2.59 4.12 12.87
C HIS A 115 -2.19 5.45 12.22
N PRO A 116 -1.81 6.47 13.03
CA PRO A 116 -1.36 7.74 12.52
C PRO A 116 0.03 7.65 11.87
N PRO A 117 0.38 8.59 10.97
CA PRO A 117 1.70 8.66 10.39
C PRO A 117 2.74 9.16 11.39
N LEU A 118 3.94 8.60 11.33
CA LEU A 118 5.04 8.93 12.23
C LEU A 118 5.48 10.40 12.14
N SER A 119 5.18 11.07 11.04
CA SER A 119 5.36 12.52 10.89
C SER A 119 4.66 13.34 11.97
N GLU A 120 3.55 12.86 12.53
CA GLU A 120 2.85 13.54 13.63
C GLU A 120 3.68 13.60 14.92
N LEU A 121 4.61 12.67 15.11
CA LEU A 121 5.53 12.67 16.25
C LEU A 121 6.83 13.42 15.94
N LEU A 122 7.46 13.12 14.80
CA LEU A 122 8.84 13.52 14.53
C LEU A 122 8.99 14.86 13.81
N TRP A 123 7.91 15.48 13.30
CA TRP A 123 7.97 16.83 12.71
C TRP A 123 7.76 17.95 13.72
N LYS A 124 7.65 17.62 15.02
CA LYS A 124 7.56 18.60 16.09
C LYS A 124 8.94 19.14 16.46
N ARG A 125 9.04 20.41 16.92
CA ARG A 125 10.33 20.99 17.36
C ARG A 125 10.89 20.23 18.57
N ASP A 126 10.03 19.94 19.54
CA ASP A 126 10.38 19.22 20.77
C ASP A 126 9.82 17.79 20.71
N PHE A 127 10.34 16.96 19.81
CA PHE A 127 9.91 15.58 19.69
C PHE A 127 10.63 14.67 20.68
N ASP A 128 9.91 13.68 21.21
CA ASP A 128 10.53 12.58 21.96
C ASP A 128 11.49 11.81 21.02
N ARG A 129 12.72 11.61 21.45
CA ARG A 129 13.76 10.94 20.68
C ARG A 129 13.52 9.44 20.57
N ARG A 130 12.84 8.84 21.53
CA ARG A 130 12.62 7.39 21.60
C ARG A 130 11.98 6.80 20.33
N PRO A 131 10.90 7.35 19.73
CA PRO A 131 10.38 6.80 18.48
C PRO A 131 11.37 6.88 17.30
N ALA A 132 12.30 7.84 17.31
CA ALA A 132 13.32 7.92 16.27
C ALA A 132 14.39 6.83 16.45
N ASP A 133 14.82 6.56 17.68
CA ASP A 133 15.80 5.51 17.99
C ASP A 133 15.20 4.11 17.72
N GLU A 134 13.94 3.86 18.09
CA GLU A 134 13.24 2.61 17.80
C GLU A 134 13.00 2.43 16.28
N LEU A 135 12.71 3.52 15.56
CA LEU A 135 12.63 3.49 14.09
C LEU A 135 13.98 3.11 13.46
N ALA A 136 15.09 3.67 13.96
CA ALA A 136 16.42 3.34 13.44
C ALA A 136 16.70 1.83 13.61
N ALA A 137 16.39 1.25 14.76
CA ALA A 137 16.52 -0.18 14.99
C ALA A 137 15.64 -1.01 14.05
N TYR A 138 14.38 -0.59 13.85
CA TYR A 138 13.46 -1.23 12.91
C TYR A 138 13.98 -1.20 11.46
N LEU A 139 14.54 -0.07 11.01
CA LEU A 139 15.09 0.06 9.67
C LEU A 139 16.35 -0.81 9.47
N VAL A 140 17.17 -0.97 10.51
CA VAL A 140 18.31 -1.91 10.48
C VAL A 140 17.80 -3.34 10.23
N GLU A 141 16.79 -3.78 10.96
CA GLU A 141 16.20 -5.12 10.76
C GLU A 141 15.54 -5.26 9.37
N LEU A 142 14.85 -4.24 8.89
CA LEU A 142 14.28 -4.20 7.55
C LEU A 142 15.37 -4.44 6.48
N HIS A 143 16.49 -3.73 6.60
CA HIS A 143 17.62 -3.84 5.66
C HIS A 143 18.35 -5.19 5.79
N LYS A 144 18.57 -5.70 7.00
CA LYS A 144 19.16 -7.04 7.22
C LYS A 144 18.33 -8.13 6.57
N LYS A 145 16.99 -8.02 6.58
CA LYS A 145 16.09 -8.96 5.88
C LYS A 145 15.97 -8.69 4.37
N GLY A 146 16.88 -7.87 3.82
CA GLY A 146 17.00 -7.62 2.38
C GLY A 146 15.88 -6.74 1.81
N VAL A 147 15.19 -5.93 2.62
CA VAL A 147 14.12 -5.05 2.17
C VAL A 147 14.61 -3.61 2.09
N LEU A 148 14.42 -2.99 0.92
CA LEU A 148 14.59 -1.55 0.71
C LEU A 148 13.23 -0.98 0.30
N HIS A 149 12.64 -0.10 1.10
CA HIS A 149 11.31 0.45 0.85
C HIS A 149 11.22 1.30 -0.43
N GLY A 150 12.28 2.05 -0.72
CA GLY A 150 12.39 2.85 -1.97
C GLY A 150 11.58 4.14 -2.00
N ASP A 151 10.81 4.44 -0.96
CA ASP A 151 10.07 5.71 -0.76
C ASP A 151 9.83 5.96 0.73
N LEU A 152 10.90 5.77 1.51
CA LEU A 152 10.84 5.84 2.96
C LEU A 152 10.81 7.31 3.40
N ASN A 153 9.65 7.75 3.85
CA ASN A 153 9.43 9.04 4.50
C ASN A 153 8.46 8.86 5.66
N LEU A 154 8.41 9.83 6.57
CA LEU A 154 7.65 9.71 7.81
C LEU A 154 6.12 9.63 7.60
N THR A 155 5.62 10.02 6.44
CA THR A 155 4.19 9.86 6.11
C THR A 155 3.86 8.47 5.57
N ASN A 156 4.87 7.70 5.14
CA ASN A 156 4.73 6.32 4.68
C ASN A 156 5.02 5.29 5.78
N ILE A 157 5.25 5.75 7.00
CA ILE A 157 5.44 4.93 8.20
C ILE A 157 4.34 5.30 9.18
N LEU A 158 3.44 4.37 9.45
CA LEU A 158 2.44 4.52 10.50
C LEU A 158 2.99 3.93 11.79
N TYR A 159 2.47 4.37 12.94
CA TYR A 159 2.95 3.89 14.23
C TYR A 159 1.80 3.62 15.21
N HIS A 160 2.05 2.74 16.14
CA HIS A 160 1.29 2.57 17.38
C HIS A 160 2.24 2.13 18.49
N THR A 161 1.77 2.18 19.73
CA THR A 161 2.50 1.60 20.86
C THR A 161 1.86 0.30 21.27
N ASP A 162 2.66 -0.72 21.56
CA ASP A 162 2.20 -1.99 22.11
C ASP A 162 1.94 -1.91 23.64
N LYS A 163 1.61 -3.05 24.23
CA LYS A 163 1.33 -3.14 25.69
C LYS A 163 2.54 -2.78 26.56
N GLU A 164 3.74 -2.95 26.03
CA GLU A 164 5.01 -2.63 26.69
C GLU A 164 5.47 -1.20 26.40
N LYS A 165 4.60 -0.39 25.77
CA LYS A 165 4.84 1.00 25.35
C LYS A 165 6.00 1.14 24.34
N GLN A 166 6.33 0.06 23.61
CA GLN A 166 7.29 0.11 22.50
C GLN A 166 6.58 0.58 21.24
N TYR A 167 7.28 1.35 20.40
CA TYR A 167 6.76 1.77 19.12
C TYR A 167 6.81 0.61 18.11
N ARG A 168 5.69 0.41 17.42
CA ARG A 168 5.56 -0.54 16.31
C ARG A 168 5.26 0.24 15.05
N PHE A 169 5.85 -0.18 13.95
CA PHE A 169 5.80 0.55 12.69
C PHE A 169 5.13 -0.28 11.60
N THR A 170 4.23 0.36 10.86
CA THR A 170 3.52 -0.22 9.72
C THR A 170 3.90 0.54 8.45
N LEU A 171 4.44 -0.14 7.45
CA LEU A 171 4.88 0.47 6.20
C LEU A 171 3.73 0.54 5.20
N ILE A 172 3.56 1.70 4.57
CA ILE A 172 2.59 1.91 3.48
C ILE A 172 3.28 2.43 2.21
N ASP A 173 2.57 2.42 1.08
CA ASP A 173 3.08 2.82 -0.25
C ASP A 173 4.31 2.00 -0.72
N THR A 174 4.24 0.70 -0.56
CA THR A 174 5.33 -0.26 -0.75
C THR A 174 5.68 -0.56 -2.22
N ASN A 175 5.00 0.06 -3.20
CA ASN A 175 5.12 -0.28 -4.63
C ASN A 175 6.51 0.00 -5.25
N ARG A 176 7.40 0.70 -4.55
CA ARG A 176 8.80 0.96 -4.93
C ARG A 176 9.80 0.08 -4.22
N SER A 177 9.35 -0.77 -3.33
CA SER A 177 10.23 -1.65 -2.55
C SER A 177 11.07 -2.55 -3.45
N LYS A 178 12.22 -2.92 -2.94
CA LYS A 178 13.11 -3.90 -3.56
C LYS A 178 13.41 -4.97 -2.51
N PHE A 179 13.42 -6.21 -2.95
CA PHE A 179 13.69 -7.37 -2.12
C PHE A 179 14.93 -8.05 -2.66
N LYS A 180 15.94 -8.23 -1.79
CA LYS A 180 17.15 -8.98 -2.12
C LYS A 180 17.06 -10.36 -1.46
N PRO A 181 17.60 -11.41 -2.08
CA PRO A 181 17.87 -12.67 -1.37
C PRO A 181 18.79 -12.37 -0.18
N ILE A 182 18.56 -13.04 0.91
CA ILE A 182 19.44 -13.03 2.09
C ILE A 182 20.47 -14.13 1.86
#